data_1b8b275b8d1a6d5ecd21ff0adf20f0c9
#
_entry.id   1b8b275b8d1a6d5ecd21ff0adf20f0c9
#
_cell.length_a   1.000
_cell.length_b   1.000
_cell.length_c   1.000
_cell.angle_alpha   90.00
_cell.angle_beta   90.00
_cell.angle_gamma   90.00
#
_symmetry.space_group_name_H-M   'P 1'
#
loop_
_entity.id
_entity.type
_entity.pdbx_description
1 polymer ?
#
loop_
_entity_poly.entity_id
_entity_poly.type
_entity_poly.pdbx_seq_one_letter_code
_entity_poly.pdbx_strand_id
1 'polypeptide(L)'
;FAPGATHAPHHVPKEWIARWKGKFDQGWDKLREETLARQIAAGVVPAGTRLAPKPPAIKDWDKLSADEKRLFARQAEVFAAFAEYTDHEVGRMLQAFEEAGQADNTLVFYIAGDNGTSGEGGENGMYSEMTYFNGVQEKVEDMLKLIDKWGGPETYPHMAAGWAVALDAPFGWMKQVGSDFGGTRNGMVVSWPKGIKAKNEIRTQFSHVIDGAPTVLQAARLPEPKMVNGIKQIPIEGKSLVYSFDDGKAKERHTTQYFEISGNRAIYHDGWFARTIHRAPWESKPRRPLSDNSAWELFDVRSDFSLANDLAVKHPKKLAELQKLYLTEAGKYHVLPMDDRVFERLDGAAVGRPDLMRGRTSITLSEGMTGM
;
A
#
# COMPACT_ATOMS: atom_id res chain seq x y z
N PHE A 1 -12.99 4.00 11.26
CA PHE A 1 -12.60 5.28 10.66
C PHE A 1 -11.73 5.01 9.44
N ALA A 2 -12.25 5.32 8.25
CA ALA A 2 -11.59 5.08 6.98
C ALA A 2 -11.64 6.37 6.12
N PRO A 3 -10.72 7.32 6.38
CA PRO A 3 -10.67 8.55 5.61
C PRO A 3 -10.23 8.26 4.17
N GLY A 4 -10.64 9.10 3.20
CA GLY A 4 -10.11 9.09 1.85
C GLY A 4 -8.64 9.54 1.75
N ALA A 5 -8.11 10.14 2.77
CA ALA A 5 -6.72 10.57 2.88
C ALA A 5 -5.81 9.36 3.24
N THR A 6 -4.64 9.23 2.64
CA THR A 6 -3.97 10.24 1.78
C THR A 6 -4.06 9.92 0.27
N HIS A 7 -5.13 9.29 -0.19
CA HIS A 7 -5.35 9.08 -1.62
C HIS A 7 -5.48 10.43 -2.35
N ALA A 8 -5.09 10.49 -3.64
CA ALA A 8 -5.37 11.65 -4.48
C ALA A 8 -6.91 11.92 -4.56
N PRO A 9 -7.35 13.18 -4.63
CA PRO A 9 -6.56 14.41 -4.69
C PRO A 9 -5.94 14.78 -3.33
N HIS A 10 -4.70 15.25 -3.34
CA HIS A 10 -4.03 15.67 -2.14
C HIS A 10 -4.50 17.09 -1.75
N HIS A 11 -5.63 17.19 -1.06
CA HIS A 11 -6.22 18.45 -0.62
C HIS A 11 -6.01 18.66 0.88
N VAL A 12 -5.44 19.80 1.23
CA VAL A 12 -5.15 20.15 2.63
C VAL A 12 -5.13 21.67 2.83
N PRO A 13 -5.53 22.19 4.00
CA PRO A 13 -5.49 23.63 4.27
C PRO A 13 -4.08 24.23 4.13
N LYS A 14 -3.99 25.44 3.60
CA LYS A 14 -2.71 26.11 3.25
C LYS A 14 -1.74 26.25 4.43
N GLU A 15 -2.27 26.47 5.63
CA GLU A 15 -1.47 26.57 6.86
C GLU A 15 -0.73 25.28 7.21
N TRP A 16 -1.27 24.11 6.84
CA TRP A 16 -0.60 22.83 6.98
C TRP A 16 0.53 22.68 5.95
N ILE A 17 0.29 23.07 4.72
CA ILE A 17 1.31 23.04 3.67
C ILE A 17 2.50 23.95 4.03
N ALA A 18 2.23 25.12 4.59
CA ALA A 18 3.27 26.09 4.99
C ALA A 18 4.28 25.52 6.00
N ARG A 19 3.87 24.56 6.83
CA ARG A 19 4.73 23.89 7.85
C ARG A 19 5.80 23.03 7.20
N TRP A 20 5.58 22.55 5.97
CA TRP A 20 6.45 21.65 5.23
C TRP A 20 7.33 22.33 4.20
N LYS A 21 7.20 23.65 4.03
CA LYS A 21 7.98 24.40 3.04
C LYS A 21 9.48 24.17 3.20
N GLY A 22 10.15 23.75 2.12
CA GLY A 22 11.59 23.49 2.03
C GLY A 22 12.04 22.20 2.73
N LYS A 23 11.14 21.36 3.20
CA LYS A 23 11.48 20.11 3.90
C LYS A 23 11.83 18.95 2.97
N PHE A 24 11.69 19.13 1.65
CA PHE A 24 11.93 18.11 0.63
C PHE A 24 12.97 18.52 -0.42
N ASP A 25 13.67 19.61 -0.19
CA ASP A 25 14.69 20.13 -1.12
C ASP A 25 15.88 19.18 -1.30
N GLN A 26 16.15 18.30 -0.31
CA GLN A 26 17.17 17.25 -0.39
C GLN A 26 16.84 16.15 -1.41
N GLY A 27 15.58 16.04 -1.83
CA GLY A 27 15.09 15.09 -2.81
C GLY A 27 14.87 13.66 -2.30
N TRP A 28 14.26 12.86 -3.17
CA TRP A 28 13.80 11.52 -2.82
C TRP A 28 14.92 10.51 -2.54
N ASP A 29 16.06 10.58 -3.23
CA ASP A 29 17.15 9.63 -2.97
C ASP A 29 17.75 9.85 -1.56
N LYS A 30 17.97 11.11 -1.18
CA LYS A 30 18.46 11.45 0.15
C LYS A 30 17.44 11.16 1.24
N LEU A 31 16.15 11.44 0.97
CA LEU A 31 15.07 11.12 1.90
C LEU A 31 15.01 9.61 2.20
N ARG A 32 15.20 8.74 1.19
CA ARG A 32 15.26 7.28 1.38
C ARG A 32 16.37 6.87 2.36
N GLU A 33 17.57 7.42 2.20
CA GLU A 33 18.71 7.15 3.08
C GLU A 33 18.42 7.58 4.52
N GLU A 34 17.92 8.81 4.68
CA GLU A 34 17.59 9.40 5.99
C GLU A 34 16.45 8.63 6.68
N THR A 35 15.45 8.19 5.91
CA THR A 35 14.34 7.40 6.43
C THR A 35 14.82 6.04 6.92
N LEU A 36 15.62 5.32 6.14
CA LEU A 36 16.20 4.04 6.55
C LEU A 36 17.05 4.21 7.82
N ALA A 37 17.88 5.25 7.89
CA ALA A 37 18.70 5.52 9.07
C ALA A 37 17.83 5.73 10.34
N ARG A 38 16.75 6.52 10.23
CA ARG A 38 15.80 6.73 11.34
C ARG A 38 15.08 5.45 11.73
N GLN A 39 14.64 4.64 10.75
CA GLN A 39 13.96 3.38 11.00
C GLN A 39 14.85 2.37 11.74
N ILE A 40 16.12 2.28 11.36
CA ILE A 40 17.11 1.44 12.05
C ILE A 40 17.37 1.95 13.48
N ALA A 41 17.55 3.26 13.63
CA ALA A 41 17.77 3.88 14.95
C ALA A 41 16.58 3.69 15.89
N ALA A 42 15.35 3.71 15.36
CA ALA A 42 14.13 3.43 16.10
C ALA A 42 13.87 1.93 16.35
N GLY A 43 14.68 1.03 15.77
CA GLY A 43 14.52 -0.41 15.89
C GLY A 43 13.34 -1.00 15.11
N VAL A 44 12.68 -0.21 14.25
CA VAL A 44 11.52 -0.67 13.44
C VAL A 44 11.99 -1.51 12.24
N VAL A 45 13.21 -1.25 11.78
CA VAL A 45 13.85 -1.99 10.69
C VAL A 45 15.14 -2.60 11.22
N PRO A 46 15.44 -3.87 10.93
CA PRO A 46 16.66 -4.53 11.41
C PRO A 46 17.94 -3.80 11.02
N ALA A 47 18.91 -3.78 11.93
CA ALA A 47 20.26 -3.28 11.63
C ALA A 47 20.86 -4.06 10.43
N GLY A 48 21.57 -3.34 9.54
CA GLY A 48 22.14 -3.93 8.32
C GLY A 48 21.16 -4.03 7.13
N THR A 49 19.91 -3.65 7.29
CA THR A 49 19.00 -3.51 6.15
C THR A 49 19.55 -2.51 5.14
N ARG A 50 19.45 -2.84 3.86
CA ARG A 50 19.83 -1.99 2.74
C ARG A 50 18.59 -1.46 2.03
N LEU A 51 18.71 -0.32 1.37
CA LEU A 51 17.67 0.14 0.45
C LEU A 51 17.55 -0.83 -0.72
N ALA A 52 16.33 -1.25 -1.02
CA ALA A 52 16.07 -1.96 -2.27
C ALA A 52 16.30 -1.03 -3.48
N PRO A 53 16.72 -1.55 -4.63
CA PRO A 53 16.84 -0.75 -5.84
C PRO A 53 15.52 -0.07 -6.20
N LYS A 54 15.58 1.21 -6.57
CA LYS A 54 14.41 1.90 -7.13
C LYS A 54 14.17 1.48 -8.58
N PRO A 55 12.93 1.61 -9.12
CA PRO A 55 12.65 1.30 -10.51
C PRO A 55 13.52 2.13 -11.46
N PRO A 56 14.06 1.55 -12.54
CA PRO A 56 14.96 2.26 -13.46
C PRO A 56 14.36 3.53 -14.12
N ALA A 57 13.04 3.59 -14.26
CA ALA A 57 12.32 4.75 -14.79
C ALA A 57 12.39 5.97 -13.85
N ILE A 58 12.60 5.76 -12.55
CA ILE A 58 12.70 6.85 -11.58
C ILE A 58 14.10 7.45 -11.63
N LYS A 59 14.20 8.66 -12.21
CA LYS A 59 15.47 9.41 -12.30
C LYS A 59 16.10 9.64 -10.92
N ASP A 60 17.41 9.72 -10.87
CA ASP A 60 18.11 10.24 -9.69
C ASP A 60 17.76 11.71 -9.49
N TRP A 61 17.54 12.14 -8.26
CA TRP A 61 17.18 13.51 -7.96
C TRP A 61 18.18 14.53 -8.52
N ASP A 62 19.47 14.21 -8.45
CA ASP A 62 20.52 15.12 -8.93
C ASP A 62 20.51 15.34 -10.44
N LYS A 63 19.90 14.42 -11.21
CA LYS A 63 19.76 14.52 -12.66
C LYS A 63 18.55 15.35 -13.11
N LEU A 64 17.71 15.77 -12.18
CA LEU A 64 16.54 16.59 -12.45
C LEU A 64 16.95 18.06 -12.71
N SER A 65 16.21 18.75 -13.58
CA SER A 65 16.32 20.20 -13.75
C SER A 65 15.89 20.96 -12.49
N ALA A 66 16.25 22.23 -12.40
CA ALA A 66 15.82 23.10 -11.30
C ALA A 66 14.29 23.23 -11.22
N ASP A 67 13.62 23.24 -12.35
CA ASP A 67 12.16 23.34 -12.46
C ASP A 67 11.47 22.05 -12.00
N GLU A 68 11.98 20.88 -12.40
CA GLU A 68 11.50 19.59 -11.90
C GLU A 68 11.67 19.50 -10.38
N LYS A 69 12.85 19.83 -9.85
CA LYS A 69 13.13 19.82 -8.40
C LYS A 69 12.17 20.72 -7.62
N ARG A 70 11.94 21.94 -8.11
CA ARG A 70 11.02 22.90 -7.49
C ARG A 70 9.59 22.39 -7.45
N LEU A 71 9.10 21.85 -8.58
CA LEU A 71 7.76 21.30 -8.68
C LEU A 71 7.59 20.07 -7.77
N PHE A 72 8.54 19.13 -7.85
CA PHE A 72 8.43 17.88 -7.12
C PHE A 72 8.58 18.07 -5.60
N ALA A 73 9.46 18.99 -5.16
CA ALA A 73 9.51 19.35 -3.75
C ALA A 73 8.15 19.87 -3.25
N ARG A 74 7.48 20.74 -4.03
CA ARG A 74 6.15 21.24 -3.69
C ARG A 74 5.10 20.14 -3.60
N GLN A 75 5.14 19.15 -4.48
CA GLN A 75 4.23 17.99 -4.45
C GLN A 75 4.40 17.21 -3.14
N ALA A 76 5.63 16.95 -2.71
CA ALA A 76 5.93 16.27 -1.45
C ALA A 76 5.51 17.08 -0.22
N GLU A 77 5.70 18.40 -0.23
CA GLU A 77 5.22 19.29 0.84
C GLU A 77 3.71 19.16 1.06
N VAL A 78 2.95 19.13 -0.03
CA VAL A 78 1.48 18.99 0.01
C VAL A 78 1.09 17.61 0.52
N PHE A 79 1.73 16.56 0.04
CA PHE A 79 1.43 15.19 0.49
C PHE A 79 1.74 15.00 1.98
N ALA A 80 2.89 15.47 2.45
CA ALA A 80 3.28 15.39 3.85
C ALA A 80 2.33 16.19 4.76
N ALA A 81 1.91 17.37 4.31
CA ALA A 81 0.91 18.18 5.01
C ALA A 81 -0.43 17.45 5.11
N PHE A 82 -0.83 16.76 4.05
CA PHE A 82 -2.07 15.99 4.02
C PHE A 82 -2.00 14.77 4.97
N ALA A 83 -0.85 14.09 5.01
CA ALA A 83 -0.62 13.00 5.94
C ALA A 83 -0.64 13.49 7.41
N GLU A 84 0.05 14.62 7.72
CA GLU A 84 0.06 15.22 9.05
C GLU A 84 -1.35 15.68 9.48
N TYR A 85 -2.12 16.26 8.57
CA TYR A 85 -3.50 16.67 8.85
C TYR A 85 -4.39 15.44 9.15
N THR A 86 -4.22 14.37 8.39
CA THR A 86 -4.94 13.11 8.65
C THR A 86 -4.61 12.53 10.02
N ASP A 87 -3.33 12.49 10.38
CA ASP A 87 -2.88 12.02 11.71
C ASP A 87 -3.45 12.89 12.85
N HIS A 88 -3.50 14.21 12.65
CA HIS A 88 -4.16 15.13 13.59
C HIS A 88 -5.63 14.76 13.81
N GLU A 89 -6.40 14.47 12.75
CA GLU A 89 -7.81 14.08 12.86
C GLU A 89 -7.99 12.71 13.53
N VAL A 90 -7.07 11.77 13.31
CA VAL A 90 -7.02 10.50 14.07
C VAL A 90 -6.79 10.78 15.56
N GLY A 91 -5.87 11.70 15.90
CA GLY A 91 -5.62 12.12 17.27
C GLY A 91 -6.87 12.66 17.96
N ARG A 92 -7.66 13.50 17.27
CA ARG A 92 -8.94 14.03 17.78
C ARG A 92 -9.95 12.92 18.06
N MET A 93 -10.01 11.93 17.18
CA MET A 93 -10.90 10.78 17.38
C MET A 93 -10.47 9.97 18.63
N LEU A 94 -9.18 9.70 18.80
CA LEU A 94 -8.66 8.97 19.97
C LEU A 94 -8.92 9.75 21.25
N GLN A 95 -8.76 11.06 21.25
CA GLN A 95 -9.10 11.93 22.38
C GLN A 95 -10.58 11.80 22.78
N ALA A 96 -11.50 11.70 21.84
CA ALA A 96 -12.92 11.51 22.15
C ALA A 96 -13.19 10.19 22.91
N PHE A 97 -12.44 9.10 22.61
CA PHE A 97 -12.51 7.86 23.39
C PHE A 97 -11.96 8.01 24.79
N GLU A 98 -10.90 8.80 24.97
CA GLU A 98 -10.35 9.12 26.30
C GLU A 98 -11.36 9.92 27.13
N GLU A 99 -11.94 10.98 26.57
CA GLU A 99 -12.96 11.81 27.23
C GLU A 99 -14.22 11.01 27.59
N ALA A 100 -14.59 10.02 26.78
CA ALA A 100 -15.68 9.09 27.07
C ALA A 100 -15.33 8.02 28.11
N GLY A 101 -14.08 7.96 28.61
CA GLY A 101 -13.61 6.94 29.55
C GLY A 101 -13.54 5.53 28.98
N GLN A 102 -13.44 5.41 27.65
CA GLN A 102 -13.45 4.11 26.96
C GLN A 102 -12.07 3.67 26.46
N ALA A 103 -11.07 4.55 26.45
CA ALA A 103 -9.76 4.30 25.84
C ALA A 103 -9.06 3.06 26.40
N ASP A 104 -9.09 2.85 27.72
CA ASP A 104 -8.40 1.73 28.37
C ASP A 104 -8.88 0.34 27.90
N ASN A 105 -10.17 0.22 27.57
CA ASN A 105 -10.77 -1.04 27.14
C ASN A 105 -11.16 -1.06 25.66
N THR A 106 -10.54 -0.23 24.85
CA THR A 106 -10.71 -0.19 23.40
C THR A 106 -9.47 -0.78 22.74
N LEU A 107 -9.68 -1.81 21.89
CA LEU A 107 -8.64 -2.33 20.99
C LEU A 107 -8.58 -1.43 19.75
N VAL A 108 -7.47 -0.76 19.57
CA VAL A 108 -7.21 0.14 18.44
C VAL A 108 -6.19 -0.49 17.50
N PHE A 109 -6.54 -0.57 16.21
CA PHE A 109 -5.59 -0.79 15.13
C PHE A 109 -5.42 0.53 14.38
N TYR A 110 -4.22 1.08 14.38
CA TYR A 110 -3.86 2.19 13.52
C TYR A 110 -3.01 1.66 12.36
N ILE A 111 -3.59 1.62 11.18
CA ILE A 111 -2.94 1.14 9.96
C ILE A 111 -2.65 2.38 9.11
N ALA A 112 -1.37 2.69 8.93
CA ALA A 112 -0.93 3.86 8.20
C ALA A 112 -0.94 3.60 6.68
N GLY A 113 -2.13 3.74 6.09
CA GLY A 113 -2.40 3.40 4.69
C GLY A 113 -2.86 1.95 4.49
N ASP A 114 -3.69 1.72 3.48
CA ASP A 114 -4.23 0.41 3.08
C ASP A 114 -3.33 -0.32 2.07
N ASN A 115 -2.44 0.42 1.44
CA ASN A 115 -1.42 -0.03 0.48
C ASN A 115 -0.23 0.93 0.51
N GLY A 116 0.83 0.62 -0.22
CA GLY A 116 1.97 1.51 -0.38
C GLY A 116 1.60 2.85 -1.03
N THR A 117 2.49 3.79 -0.94
CA THR A 117 2.33 5.15 -1.48
C THR A 117 2.09 5.11 -2.99
N SER A 118 1.18 5.95 -3.50
CA SER A 118 0.78 5.89 -4.91
C SER A 118 1.79 6.51 -5.85
N GLY A 119 2.20 5.72 -6.85
CA GLY A 119 2.97 6.18 -8.01
C GLY A 119 2.13 6.49 -9.24
N GLU A 120 0.80 6.57 -9.08
CA GLU A 120 -0.15 6.79 -10.19
C GLU A 120 -0.02 8.18 -10.83
N GLY A 121 0.62 9.14 -10.15
CA GLY A 121 0.99 10.44 -10.72
C GLY A 121 2.04 10.37 -11.84
N GLY A 122 2.61 9.18 -12.10
CA GLY A 122 3.66 8.99 -13.10
C GLY A 122 4.97 9.68 -12.72
N GLU A 123 5.84 9.90 -13.71
CA GLU A 123 7.17 10.45 -13.46
C GLU A 123 7.15 11.89 -12.92
N ASN A 124 6.18 12.72 -13.35
CA ASN A 124 6.14 14.15 -13.06
C ASN A 124 5.08 14.57 -12.01
N GLY A 125 4.25 13.64 -11.56
CA GLY A 125 3.03 14.00 -10.87
C GLY A 125 1.98 14.59 -11.82
N MET A 126 0.84 15.00 -11.28
CA MET A 126 -0.26 15.58 -12.04
C MET A 126 -0.88 16.74 -11.25
N TYR A 127 -1.19 17.83 -11.94
CA TYR A 127 -1.99 18.90 -11.38
C TYR A 127 -3.47 18.49 -11.25
N SER A 128 -3.94 17.71 -12.22
CA SER A 128 -5.26 17.11 -12.20
C SER A 128 -5.21 15.67 -12.70
N GLU A 129 -5.51 14.71 -11.83
CA GLU A 129 -5.59 13.29 -12.22
C GLU A 129 -6.62 13.05 -13.34
N MET A 130 -7.62 13.93 -13.49
CA MET A 130 -8.62 13.85 -14.56
C MET A 130 -8.01 14.03 -15.96
N THR A 131 -6.87 14.69 -16.10
CA THR A 131 -6.17 14.83 -17.38
C THR A 131 -5.68 13.48 -17.88
N TYR A 132 -5.22 12.61 -17.00
CA TYR A 132 -4.79 11.25 -17.34
C TYR A 132 -5.92 10.42 -17.96
N PHE A 133 -7.12 10.45 -17.36
CA PHE A 133 -8.28 9.73 -17.88
C PHE A 133 -8.78 10.28 -19.22
N ASN A 134 -8.40 11.51 -19.57
CA ASN A 134 -8.69 12.14 -20.85
C ASN A 134 -7.52 12.04 -21.85
N GLY A 135 -6.48 11.27 -21.56
CA GLY A 135 -5.31 11.06 -22.42
C GLY A 135 -4.43 12.30 -22.59
N VAL A 136 -4.53 13.27 -21.68
CA VAL A 136 -3.72 14.50 -21.68
C VAL A 136 -2.53 14.32 -20.74
N GLN A 137 -1.32 14.44 -21.28
CA GLN A 137 -0.10 14.46 -20.49
C GLN A 137 0.24 15.90 -20.08
N GLU A 138 0.28 16.15 -18.78
CA GLU A 138 0.67 17.45 -18.23
C GLU A 138 2.19 17.65 -18.31
N LYS A 139 2.60 18.88 -18.67
CA LYS A 139 4.00 19.25 -18.75
C LYS A 139 4.46 19.99 -17.50
N VAL A 140 5.72 19.80 -17.11
CA VAL A 140 6.32 20.44 -15.94
C VAL A 140 6.20 21.96 -15.99
N GLU A 141 6.45 22.58 -17.15
CA GLU A 141 6.36 24.03 -17.34
C GLU A 141 4.94 24.59 -17.14
N ASP A 142 3.90 23.81 -17.43
CA ASP A 142 2.51 24.22 -17.24
C ASP A 142 2.08 24.01 -15.79
N MET A 143 2.48 22.91 -15.17
CA MET A 143 2.24 22.65 -13.75
C MET A 143 2.91 23.69 -12.84
N LEU A 144 4.10 24.17 -13.21
CA LEU A 144 4.81 25.23 -12.48
C LEU A 144 4.06 26.56 -12.42
N LYS A 145 3.27 26.90 -13.44
CA LYS A 145 2.43 28.10 -13.43
C LYS A 145 1.34 28.05 -12.35
N LEU A 146 1.03 26.85 -11.89
CA LEU A 146 -0.04 26.57 -10.94
C LEU A 146 0.49 26.11 -9.57
N ILE A 147 1.80 26.21 -9.33
CA ILE A 147 2.48 25.64 -8.16
C ILE A 147 1.93 26.17 -6.83
N ASP A 148 1.51 27.44 -6.77
CA ASP A 148 0.95 28.06 -5.56
C ASP A 148 -0.49 27.61 -5.26
N LYS A 149 -1.14 26.98 -6.22
CA LYS A 149 -2.48 26.41 -6.08
C LYS A 149 -2.46 24.93 -5.69
N TRP A 150 -1.27 24.30 -5.74
CA TRP A 150 -1.12 22.87 -5.45
C TRP A 150 -1.63 22.51 -4.07
N GLY A 151 -2.54 21.54 -4.00
CA GLY A 151 -3.22 21.15 -2.75
C GLY A 151 -4.47 21.95 -2.42
N GLY A 152 -4.81 22.96 -3.21
CA GLY A 152 -6.04 23.76 -3.08
C GLY A 152 -7.22 23.20 -3.88
N PRO A 153 -8.41 23.80 -3.72
CA PRO A 153 -9.65 23.28 -4.32
C PRO A 153 -9.71 23.38 -5.84
N GLU A 154 -8.82 24.19 -6.48
CA GLU A 154 -8.73 24.29 -7.92
C GLU A 154 -7.89 23.19 -8.56
N THR A 155 -7.34 22.28 -7.77
CA THR A 155 -6.45 21.20 -8.21
C THR A 155 -7.09 19.83 -7.93
N TYR A 156 -6.61 18.81 -8.65
CA TYR A 156 -6.89 17.40 -8.32
C TYR A 156 -5.54 16.65 -8.33
N PRO A 157 -4.61 16.99 -7.40
CA PRO A 157 -3.20 16.75 -7.61
C PRO A 157 -2.76 15.36 -7.19
N HIS A 158 -1.73 14.89 -7.88
CA HIS A 158 -0.99 13.69 -7.53
C HIS A 158 0.52 13.97 -7.59
N MET A 159 1.32 13.36 -6.73
CA MET A 159 2.77 13.56 -6.69
C MET A 159 3.52 12.66 -7.67
N ALA A 160 4.75 13.06 -8.00
CA ALA A 160 5.67 12.27 -8.81
C ALA A 160 6.03 10.93 -8.14
N ALA A 161 6.11 9.86 -8.94
CA ALA A 161 6.37 8.49 -8.47
C ALA A 161 7.71 8.33 -7.73
N GLY A 162 8.68 9.22 -7.94
CA GLY A 162 9.91 9.26 -7.16
C GLY A 162 9.67 9.44 -5.66
N TRP A 163 8.66 10.21 -5.28
CA TRP A 163 8.24 10.35 -3.88
C TRP A 163 7.55 9.11 -3.35
N ALA A 164 6.78 8.39 -4.17
CA ALA A 164 6.19 7.13 -3.74
C ALA A 164 7.26 6.13 -3.31
N VAL A 165 8.31 5.95 -4.13
CA VAL A 165 9.47 5.11 -3.75
C VAL A 165 10.18 5.61 -2.49
N ALA A 166 10.28 6.93 -2.29
CA ALA A 166 10.95 7.48 -1.12
C ALA A 166 10.16 7.27 0.16
N LEU A 167 8.86 7.42 0.11
CA LEU A 167 7.97 7.27 1.26
C LEU A 167 7.75 5.81 1.65
N ASP A 168 7.93 4.88 0.71
CA ASP A 168 7.89 3.43 0.95
C ASP A 168 9.26 2.84 1.32
N ALA A 169 10.29 3.68 1.59
CA ALA A 169 11.60 3.19 2.01
C ALA A 169 11.49 2.27 3.25
N PRO A 170 12.24 1.17 3.30
CA PRO A 170 13.41 0.81 2.49
C PRO A 170 13.09 0.02 1.21
N PHE A 171 11.83 -0.15 0.84
CA PHE A 171 11.39 -0.97 -0.29
C PHE A 171 11.65 -0.29 -1.64
N GLY A 172 11.54 -1.07 -2.72
CA GLY A 172 11.86 -0.61 -4.07
C GLY A 172 10.68 -0.12 -4.88
N TRP A 173 9.48 -0.59 -4.58
CA TRP A 173 8.26 -0.32 -5.32
C TRP A 173 7.19 0.33 -4.44
N MET A 174 5.94 0.41 -4.93
CA MET A 174 4.87 1.22 -4.38
C MET A 174 3.50 0.61 -4.68
N LYS A 175 2.40 1.30 -4.38
CA LYS A 175 1.01 0.96 -4.72
C LYS A 175 0.90 0.40 -6.15
N GLN A 176 -0.02 -0.52 -6.39
CA GLN A 176 -0.25 -1.32 -7.60
C GLN A 176 0.81 -2.40 -7.87
N VAL A 177 1.97 -2.37 -7.21
CA VAL A 177 2.94 -3.45 -7.29
C VAL A 177 2.75 -4.37 -6.09
N GLY A 178 1.63 -5.11 -6.08
CA GLY A 178 1.27 -6.01 -4.97
C GLY A 178 2.26 -7.16 -4.77
N SER A 179 3.22 -7.31 -5.67
CA SER A 179 4.32 -8.26 -5.59
C SER A 179 5.59 -7.71 -4.92
N ASP A 180 5.53 -6.50 -4.35
CA ASP A 180 6.62 -5.91 -3.59
C ASP A 180 6.12 -5.39 -2.24
N PHE A 181 6.99 -5.40 -1.24
CA PHE A 181 6.63 -4.89 0.08
C PHE A 181 6.38 -3.38 0.10
N GLY A 182 6.95 -2.60 -0.82
CA GLY A 182 6.58 -1.20 -1.00
C GLY A 182 5.12 -1.01 -1.41
N GLY A 183 4.52 -2.00 -2.07
CA GLY A 183 3.08 -1.97 -2.40
C GLY A 183 2.16 -2.52 -1.31
N THR A 184 2.69 -3.35 -0.37
CA THR A 184 1.84 -4.16 0.51
C THR A 184 2.20 -4.12 1.98
N ARG A 185 3.42 -3.73 2.37
CA ARG A 185 3.88 -3.77 3.76
C ARG A 185 3.73 -2.42 4.44
N ASN A 186 2.58 -2.18 5.02
CA ASN A 186 2.25 -0.94 5.70
C ASN A 186 2.54 -1.02 7.20
N GLY A 187 2.82 0.15 7.81
CA GLY A 187 2.96 0.25 9.25
C GLY A 187 1.64 0.04 9.96
N MET A 188 1.64 -0.78 11.02
CA MET A 188 0.48 -0.98 11.88
C MET A 188 0.88 -0.83 13.34
N VAL A 189 0.11 -0.08 14.09
CA VAL A 189 0.20 0.01 15.55
C VAL A 189 -1.04 -0.64 16.15
N VAL A 190 -0.84 -1.47 17.17
CA VAL A 190 -1.94 -2.07 17.93
C VAL A 190 -1.85 -1.58 19.38
N SER A 191 -2.93 -1.02 19.88
CA SER A 191 -3.02 -0.51 21.25
C SER A 191 -4.29 -1.03 21.93
N TRP A 192 -4.13 -1.57 23.12
CA TRP A 192 -5.24 -1.97 24.00
C TRP A 192 -4.74 -2.01 25.45
N PRO A 193 -4.77 -0.89 26.16
CA PRO A 193 -4.15 -0.77 27.50
C PRO A 193 -4.56 -1.84 28.49
N LYS A 194 -5.85 -2.24 28.50
CA LYS A 194 -6.38 -3.27 29.41
C LYS A 194 -6.11 -4.71 28.93
N GLY A 195 -5.87 -4.91 27.64
CA GLY A 195 -5.73 -6.24 27.04
C GLY A 195 -4.30 -6.63 26.66
N ILE A 196 -3.38 -5.65 26.53
CA ILE A 196 -1.98 -5.87 26.14
C ILE A 196 -1.07 -5.35 27.26
N LYS A 197 -0.21 -6.21 27.82
CA LYS A 197 0.75 -5.85 28.86
C LYS A 197 2.04 -5.27 28.28
N ALA A 198 2.48 -5.81 27.14
CA ALA A 198 3.66 -5.34 26.43
C ALA A 198 3.45 -3.89 25.94
N LYS A 199 4.49 -3.06 26.07
CA LYS A 199 4.44 -1.65 25.65
C LYS A 199 5.68 -1.28 24.86
N ASN A 200 5.50 -0.51 23.79
CA ASN A 200 6.59 -0.02 22.94
C ASN A 200 7.47 -1.14 22.37
N GLU A 201 6.86 -2.25 22.02
CA GLU A 201 7.55 -3.41 21.46
C GLU A 201 7.18 -3.63 19.99
N ILE A 202 8.16 -4.07 19.20
CA ILE A 202 7.96 -4.44 17.80
C ILE A 202 7.52 -5.90 17.71
N ARG A 203 6.66 -6.19 16.75
CA ARG A 203 6.26 -7.54 16.34
C ARG A 203 6.75 -7.79 14.91
N THR A 204 7.39 -8.94 14.69
CA THR A 204 8.01 -9.30 13.41
C THR A 204 7.36 -10.49 12.73
N GLN A 205 6.36 -11.08 13.36
CA GLN A 205 5.57 -12.16 12.77
C GLN A 205 4.89 -11.66 11.49
N PHE A 206 4.93 -12.48 10.44
CA PHE A 206 4.18 -12.17 9.23
C PHE A 206 2.69 -12.06 9.57
N SER A 207 2.06 -11.03 9.04
CA SER A 207 0.62 -10.78 9.19
C SER A 207 0.05 -10.18 7.90
N HIS A 208 -1.24 -10.32 7.72
CA HIS A 208 -1.97 -9.78 6.59
C HIS A 208 -3.25 -9.08 7.08
N VAL A 209 -3.83 -8.20 6.28
CA VAL A 209 -5.04 -7.44 6.67
C VAL A 209 -6.22 -8.36 7.04
N ILE A 210 -6.31 -9.56 6.44
CA ILE A 210 -7.33 -10.55 6.78
C ILE A 210 -7.23 -11.09 8.21
N ASP A 211 -6.09 -10.89 8.89
CA ASP A 211 -5.88 -11.30 10.28
C ASP A 211 -6.58 -10.36 11.28
N GLY A 212 -6.99 -9.19 10.83
CA GLY A 212 -7.71 -8.22 11.66
C GLY A 212 -9.04 -8.75 12.18
N ALA A 213 -9.89 -9.28 11.31
CA ALA A 213 -11.22 -9.77 11.70
C ALA A 213 -11.18 -10.88 12.76
N PRO A 214 -10.41 -11.98 12.61
CA PRO A 214 -10.31 -13.01 13.65
C PRO A 214 -9.65 -12.49 14.93
N THR A 215 -8.77 -11.48 14.85
CA THR A 215 -8.20 -10.84 16.04
C THR A 215 -9.27 -10.11 16.84
N VAL A 216 -10.12 -9.32 16.17
CA VAL A 216 -11.25 -8.62 16.81
C VAL A 216 -12.22 -9.61 17.44
N LEU A 217 -12.61 -10.66 16.73
CA LEU A 217 -13.49 -11.69 17.26
C LEU A 217 -12.91 -12.36 18.53
N GLN A 218 -11.64 -12.74 18.49
CA GLN A 218 -10.98 -13.33 19.64
C GLN A 218 -10.86 -12.37 20.83
N ALA A 219 -10.47 -11.11 20.59
CA ALA A 219 -10.38 -10.08 21.61
C ALA A 219 -11.74 -9.81 22.27
N ALA A 220 -12.80 -9.76 21.48
CA ALA A 220 -14.18 -9.59 21.93
C ALA A 220 -14.80 -10.87 22.53
N ARG A 221 -14.09 -12.01 22.48
CA ARG A 221 -14.58 -13.35 22.89
C ARG A 221 -15.84 -13.77 22.14
N LEU A 222 -15.94 -13.41 20.87
CA LEU A 222 -17.04 -13.77 19.97
C LEU A 222 -16.63 -14.94 19.07
N PRO A 223 -17.52 -15.92 18.84
CA PRO A 223 -17.26 -16.99 17.88
C PRO A 223 -17.30 -16.44 16.44
N GLU A 224 -16.60 -17.12 15.54
CA GLU A 224 -16.75 -16.87 14.11
C GLU A 224 -18.17 -17.24 13.66
N PRO A 225 -18.90 -16.33 12.97
CA PRO A 225 -20.26 -16.59 12.54
C PRO A 225 -20.29 -17.61 11.39
N LYS A 226 -20.98 -18.74 11.59
CA LYS A 226 -21.19 -19.77 10.55
C LYS A 226 -22.39 -19.47 9.66
N MET A 227 -23.36 -18.75 10.19
CA MET A 227 -24.60 -18.34 9.52
C MET A 227 -24.91 -16.89 9.86
N VAL A 228 -25.26 -16.08 8.86
CA VAL A 228 -25.76 -14.71 9.03
C VAL A 228 -27.03 -14.56 8.22
N ASN A 229 -28.15 -14.20 8.86
CA ASN A 229 -29.45 -14.03 8.21
C ASN A 229 -29.87 -15.23 7.32
N GLY A 230 -29.59 -16.46 7.79
CA GLY A 230 -29.89 -17.69 7.06
C GLY A 230 -28.88 -18.06 5.96
N ILE A 231 -27.85 -17.25 5.75
CA ILE A 231 -26.83 -17.48 4.72
C ILE A 231 -25.56 -18.08 5.37
N LYS A 232 -25.11 -19.22 4.84
CA LYS A 232 -23.86 -19.85 5.28
C LYS A 232 -22.68 -18.95 4.91
N GLN A 233 -21.82 -18.68 5.89
CA GLN A 233 -20.63 -17.87 5.70
C GLN A 233 -19.44 -18.70 5.19
N ILE A 234 -18.61 -18.07 4.39
CA ILE A 234 -17.29 -18.61 4.04
C ILE A 234 -16.39 -18.43 5.28
N PRO A 235 -15.62 -19.45 5.69
CA PRO A 235 -14.70 -19.34 6.83
C PRO A 235 -13.70 -18.19 6.66
N ILE A 236 -13.38 -17.52 7.77
CA ILE A 236 -12.34 -16.48 7.79
C ILE A 236 -10.98 -17.17 7.65
N GLU A 237 -10.22 -16.79 6.61
CA GLU A 237 -8.91 -17.39 6.30
C GLU A 237 -7.78 -16.84 7.19
N GLY A 238 -7.94 -15.63 7.75
CA GLY A 238 -6.95 -14.96 8.58
C GLY A 238 -6.62 -15.69 9.88
N LYS A 239 -5.53 -15.30 10.51
CA LYS A 239 -5.03 -15.84 11.79
C LYS A 239 -5.02 -14.74 12.83
N SER A 240 -5.73 -14.92 13.93
CA SER A 240 -5.75 -13.94 15.01
C SER A 240 -4.35 -13.61 15.51
N LEU A 241 -4.05 -12.33 15.69
CA LEU A 241 -2.77 -11.81 16.17
C LEU A 241 -2.64 -11.78 17.69
N VAL A 242 -3.71 -12.10 18.44
CA VAL A 242 -3.73 -12.07 19.93
C VAL A 242 -2.58 -12.87 20.51
N TYR A 243 -2.14 -13.96 19.86
CA TYR A 243 -1.03 -14.80 20.33
C TYR A 243 0.31 -14.04 20.44
N SER A 244 0.49 -12.97 19.66
CA SER A 244 1.73 -12.19 19.64
C SER A 244 1.66 -10.93 20.51
N PHE A 245 0.50 -10.58 21.07
CA PHE A 245 0.33 -9.32 21.79
C PHE A 245 1.30 -9.14 22.95
N ASP A 246 1.47 -10.18 23.75
CA ASP A 246 2.38 -10.19 24.91
C ASP A 246 3.60 -11.12 24.72
N ASP A 247 3.78 -11.69 23.52
CA ASP A 247 4.91 -12.57 23.19
C ASP A 247 5.51 -12.21 21.83
N GLY A 248 6.51 -11.35 21.86
CA GLY A 248 7.25 -10.95 20.66
C GLY A 248 8.07 -12.08 20.01
N LYS A 249 8.29 -13.21 20.73
CA LYS A 249 9.01 -14.38 20.22
C LYS A 249 8.09 -15.52 19.77
N ALA A 250 6.77 -15.33 19.90
CA ALA A 250 5.81 -16.32 19.45
C ALA A 250 6.05 -16.68 17.97
N LYS A 251 5.96 -17.98 17.66
CA LYS A 251 6.04 -18.43 16.28
C LYS A 251 4.89 -17.86 15.47
N GLU A 252 5.19 -17.36 14.28
CA GLU A 252 4.15 -16.85 13.36
C GLU A 252 3.12 -17.95 13.02
N ARG A 253 1.87 -17.53 12.87
CA ARG A 253 0.75 -18.42 12.55
C ARG A 253 0.22 -18.25 11.14
N HIS A 254 0.49 -17.11 10.51
CA HIS A 254 0.19 -16.84 9.11
C HIS A 254 1.43 -17.13 8.28
N THR A 255 1.52 -18.33 7.74
CA THR A 255 2.75 -18.85 7.12
C THR A 255 2.72 -18.85 5.60
N THR A 256 1.56 -18.60 4.98
CA THR A 256 1.43 -18.60 3.51
C THR A 256 0.46 -17.53 3.07
N GLN A 257 0.90 -16.66 2.16
CA GLN A 257 0.06 -15.62 1.56
C GLN A 257 0.45 -15.39 0.10
N TYR A 258 -0.51 -15.51 -0.81
CA TYR A 258 -0.33 -15.07 -2.19
C TYR A 258 -0.72 -13.60 -2.35
N PHE A 259 -0.14 -12.98 -3.39
CA PHE A 259 -0.46 -11.62 -3.81
C PHE A 259 -0.63 -11.58 -5.31
N GLU A 260 -1.62 -10.86 -5.80
CA GLU A 260 -1.80 -10.62 -7.24
C GLU A 260 -2.57 -9.32 -7.47
N ILE A 261 -2.06 -8.50 -8.37
CA ILE A 261 -2.78 -7.37 -8.95
C ILE A 261 -2.25 -7.09 -10.36
N SER A 262 -3.13 -7.19 -11.36
CA SER A 262 -2.82 -6.87 -12.77
C SER A 262 -1.56 -7.57 -13.31
N GLY A 263 -1.35 -8.83 -12.89
CA GLY A 263 -0.19 -9.64 -13.26
C GLY A 263 1.03 -9.49 -12.37
N ASN A 264 1.12 -8.46 -11.52
CA ASN A 264 2.10 -8.38 -10.44
C ASN A 264 1.77 -9.44 -9.39
N ARG A 265 2.61 -10.45 -9.23
CA ARG A 265 2.29 -11.63 -8.44
C ARG A 265 3.44 -12.06 -7.54
N ALA A 266 3.08 -12.50 -6.34
CA ALA A 266 4.04 -13.00 -5.36
C ALA A 266 3.42 -14.04 -4.43
N ILE A 267 4.28 -14.77 -3.74
CA ILE A 267 3.95 -15.72 -2.68
C ILE A 267 4.93 -15.57 -1.53
N TYR A 268 4.39 -15.41 -0.32
CA TYR A 268 5.11 -15.59 0.93
C TYR A 268 4.90 -17.01 1.44
N HIS A 269 5.96 -17.67 1.87
CA HIS A 269 5.85 -18.94 2.57
C HIS A 269 7.04 -19.14 3.53
N ASP A 270 6.72 -19.27 4.83
CA ASP A 270 7.70 -19.58 5.88
C ASP A 270 9.01 -18.77 5.78
N GLY A 271 8.90 -17.45 5.67
CA GLY A 271 10.03 -16.52 5.61
C GLY A 271 10.69 -16.43 4.22
N TRP A 272 10.20 -17.14 3.21
CA TRP A 272 10.60 -16.95 1.83
C TRP A 272 9.58 -16.15 1.06
N PHE A 273 10.05 -15.31 0.15
CA PHE A 273 9.20 -14.51 -0.71
C PHE A 273 9.66 -14.63 -2.16
N ALA A 274 8.78 -15.10 -3.04
CA ALA A 274 9.03 -15.15 -4.47
C ALA A 274 8.06 -14.21 -5.19
N ARG A 275 8.57 -13.44 -6.16
CA ARG A 275 7.77 -12.44 -6.86
C ARG A 275 8.14 -12.29 -8.33
N THR A 276 7.24 -11.66 -9.10
CA THR A 276 7.57 -11.06 -10.40
C THR A 276 6.91 -9.69 -10.53
N ILE A 277 7.65 -8.74 -11.08
CA ILE A 277 7.13 -7.42 -11.43
C ILE A 277 6.69 -7.46 -12.88
N HIS A 278 5.40 -7.45 -13.09
CA HIS A 278 4.79 -7.54 -14.42
C HIS A 278 4.65 -6.18 -15.08
N ARG A 279 4.25 -5.17 -14.28
CA ARG A 279 4.00 -3.81 -14.73
C ARG A 279 4.16 -2.79 -13.61
N ALA A 280 4.71 -1.61 -13.95
CA ALA A 280 4.70 -0.45 -13.07
C ALA A 280 3.39 0.37 -13.23
N PRO A 281 3.01 1.20 -12.24
CA PRO A 281 1.77 1.98 -12.30
C PRO A 281 1.66 2.92 -13.52
N TRP A 282 2.76 3.45 -14.01
CA TRP A 282 2.83 4.34 -15.19
C TRP A 282 2.99 3.64 -16.52
N GLU A 283 3.12 2.31 -16.54
CA GLU A 283 3.26 1.54 -17.78
C GLU A 283 1.88 1.17 -18.33
N SER A 284 1.58 1.54 -19.56
CA SER A 284 0.32 1.20 -20.23
C SER A 284 0.28 -0.26 -20.74
N LYS A 285 1.46 -0.89 -20.87
CA LYS A 285 1.59 -2.28 -21.34
C LYS A 285 2.44 -3.09 -20.37
N PRO A 286 2.16 -4.40 -20.25
CA PRO A 286 3.00 -5.28 -19.45
C PRO A 286 4.39 -5.42 -20.06
N ARG A 287 5.39 -5.66 -19.23
CA ARG A 287 6.79 -5.84 -19.65
C ARG A 287 7.03 -7.13 -20.41
N ARG A 288 6.17 -8.10 -20.18
CA ARG A 288 6.23 -9.47 -20.78
C ARG A 288 4.88 -10.15 -20.71
N PRO A 289 4.65 -11.25 -21.47
CA PRO A 289 3.44 -12.04 -21.35
C PRO A 289 3.26 -12.64 -19.94
N LEU A 290 2.02 -12.82 -19.48
CA LEU A 290 1.71 -13.48 -18.20
C LEU A 290 2.26 -14.92 -18.12
N SER A 291 2.41 -15.60 -19.26
CA SER A 291 2.98 -16.95 -19.35
C SER A 291 4.49 -16.99 -19.13
N ASP A 292 5.18 -15.84 -19.20
CA ASP A 292 6.62 -15.78 -18.97
C ASP A 292 6.94 -15.87 -17.48
N ASN A 293 7.53 -16.98 -17.07
CA ASN A 293 7.98 -17.24 -15.70
C ASN A 293 9.48 -17.00 -15.48
N SER A 294 10.21 -16.47 -16.49
CA SER A 294 11.66 -16.28 -16.39
C SER A 294 12.11 -15.16 -15.45
N ALA A 295 11.21 -14.27 -15.08
CA ALA A 295 11.52 -13.06 -14.32
C ALA A 295 11.11 -13.12 -12.86
N TRP A 296 10.99 -14.28 -12.27
CA TRP A 296 10.77 -14.40 -10.85
C TRP A 296 12.07 -14.15 -10.09
N GLU A 297 11.95 -13.39 -9.01
CA GLU A 297 12.97 -13.12 -8.01
C GLU A 297 12.63 -13.89 -6.72
N LEU A 298 13.64 -14.22 -5.92
CA LEU A 298 13.50 -14.95 -4.66
C LEU A 298 14.23 -14.26 -3.53
N PHE A 299 13.58 -14.13 -2.37
CA PHE A 299 14.15 -13.47 -1.20
C PHE A 299 13.94 -14.31 0.07
N ASP A 300 14.91 -14.31 0.98
CA ASP A 300 14.76 -14.77 2.36
C ASP A 300 14.49 -13.56 3.26
N VAL A 301 13.24 -13.31 3.58
CA VAL A 301 12.81 -12.09 4.30
C VAL A 301 13.23 -12.06 5.77
N ARG A 302 13.74 -13.16 6.31
CA ARG A 302 14.32 -13.23 7.66
C ARG A 302 15.68 -12.54 7.72
N SER A 303 16.40 -12.51 6.60
CA SER A 303 17.73 -11.90 6.47
C SER A 303 17.75 -10.70 5.54
N ASP A 304 16.72 -10.51 4.70
CA ASP A 304 16.56 -9.42 3.75
C ASP A 304 15.20 -8.75 3.90
N PHE A 305 15.13 -7.80 4.83
CA PHE A 305 13.90 -7.09 5.17
C PHE A 305 13.29 -6.33 3.98
N SER A 306 14.12 -5.81 3.09
CA SER A 306 13.73 -4.87 2.03
C SER A 306 13.60 -5.48 0.65
N LEU A 307 13.87 -6.79 0.48
CA LEU A 307 13.93 -7.47 -0.82
C LEU A 307 15.02 -6.88 -1.74
N ALA A 308 16.21 -6.65 -1.19
CA ALA A 308 17.32 -6.03 -1.90
C ALA A 308 18.31 -7.03 -2.53
N ASN A 309 18.18 -8.33 -2.23
CA ASN A 309 19.12 -9.36 -2.63
C ASN A 309 18.41 -10.58 -3.23
N ASP A 310 18.30 -10.61 -4.56
CA ASP A 310 17.70 -11.72 -5.28
C ASP A 310 18.53 -13.00 -5.16
N LEU A 311 17.90 -14.05 -4.68
CA LEU A 311 18.48 -15.38 -4.47
C LEU A 311 18.04 -16.43 -5.51
N ALA A 312 17.28 -16.04 -6.54
CA ALA A 312 16.69 -16.97 -7.52
C ALA A 312 17.73 -17.90 -8.16
N VAL A 313 18.86 -17.34 -8.59
CA VAL A 313 19.96 -18.11 -9.20
C VAL A 313 20.62 -19.06 -8.20
N LYS A 314 20.73 -18.65 -6.92
CA LYS A 314 21.36 -19.46 -5.87
C LYS A 314 20.47 -20.59 -5.35
N HIS A 315 19.14 -20.40 -5.41
CA HIS A 315 18.17 -21.33 -4.85
C HIS A 315 17.06 -21.70 -5.86
N PRO A 316 17.38 -22.20 -7.06
CA PRO A 316 16.41 -22.46 -8.12
C PRO A 316 15.33 -23.49 -7.73
N LYS A 317 15.66 -24.46 -6.88
CA LYS A 317 14.69 -25.45 -6.38
C LYS A 317 13.65 -24.81 -5.47
N LYS A 318 14.08 -23.89 -4.57
CA LYS A 318 13.17 -23.15 -3.70
C LYS A 318 12.27 -22.21 -4.52
N LEU A 319 12.80 -21.55 -5.52
CA LEU A 319 12.01 -20.73 -6.43
C LEU A 319 10.92 -21.57 -7.13
N ALA A 320 11.28 -22.72 -7.70
CA ALA A 320 10.31 -23.61 -8.36
C ALA A 320 9.22 -24.13 -7.42
N GLU A 321 9.59 -24.44 -6.16
CA GLU A 321 8.64 -24.80 -5.09
C GLU A 321 7.61 -23.69 -4.86
N LEU A 322 8.08 -22.45 -4.70
CA LEU A 322 7.21 -21.30 -4.42
C LEU A 322 6.36 -20.90 -5.64
N GLN A 323 6.87 -21.01 -6.85
CA GLN A 323 6.07 -20.81 -8.07
C GLN A 323 4.92 -21.81 -8.14
N LYS A 324 5.19 -23.08 -7.82
CA LYS A 324 4.14 -24.13 -7.76
C LYS A 324 3.12 -23.82 -6.65
N LEU A 325 3.58 -23.40 -5.47
CA LEU A 325 2.69 -23.02 -4.36
C LEU A 325 1.82 -21.83 -4.75
N TYR A 326 2.38 -20.80 -5.41
CA TYR A 326 1.60 -19.68 -5.93
C TYR A 326 0.45 -20.16 -6.83
N LEU A 327 0.70 -21.04 -7.77
CA LEU A 327 -0.35 -21.57 -8.66
C LEU A 327 -1.42 -22.36 -7.90
N THR A 328 -1.03 -23.08 -6.84
CA THR A 328 -1.97 -23.79 -5.97
C THR A 328 -2.91 -22.81 -5.25
N GLU A 329 -2.36 -21.78 -4.62
CA GLU A 329 -3.14 -20.76 -3.93
C GLU A 329 -3.98 -19.94 -4.93
N ALA A 330 -3.43 -19.55 -6.08
CA ALA A 330 -4.16 -18.85 -7.13
C ALA A 330 -5.36 -19.64 -7.66
N GLY A 331 -5.23 -20.96 -7.79
CA GLY A 331 -6.34 -21.85 -8.12
C GLY A 331 -7.40 -21.93 -7.02
N LYS A 332 -6.97 -22.06 -5.76
CA LYS A 332 -7.84 -22.11 -4.58
C LYS A 332 -8.72 -20.86 -4.46
N TYR A 333 -8.15 -19.68 -4.72
CA TYR A 333 -8.83 -18.41 -4.56
C TYR A 333 -9.38 -17.82 -5.86
N HIS A 334 -9.51 -18.65 -6.91
CA HIS A 334 -10.12 -18.24 -8.19
C HIS A 334 -9.40 -17.08 -8.90
N VAL A 335 -8.09 -16.96 -8.71
CA VAL A 335 -7.24 -15.97 -9.40
C VAL A 335 -6.97 -16.40 -10.85
N LEU A 336 -7.06 -17.69 -11.13
CA LEU A 336 -6.85 -18.24 -12.47
C LEU A 336 -8.15 -18.30 -13.29
N PRO A 337 -8.12 -17.98 -14.61
CA PRO A 337 -6.94 -17.48 -15.33
C PRO A 337 -6.59 -16.06 -14.91
N MET A 338 -5.29 -15.76 -14.80
CA MET A 338 -4.84 -14.41 -14.47
C MET A 338 -5.21 -13.41 -15.56
N ASP A 339 -5.51 -12.19 -15.16
CA ASP A 339 -5.94 -11.12 -16.06
C ASP A 339 -5.13 -9.84 -15.79
N ASP A 340 -4.29 -9.43 -16.73
CA ASP A 340 -3.45 -8.23 -16.65
C ASP A 340 -4.04 -7.00 -17.35
N ARG A 341 -5.28 -7.10 -17.84
CA ARG A 341 -6.04 -5.96 -18.39
C ARG A 341 -6.28 -4.93 -17.30
N VAL A 342 -6.20 -3.66 -17.63
CA VAL A 342 -6.42 -2.56 -16.67
C VAL A 342 -7.56 -1.68 -17.13
N PHE A 343 -7.41 -0.99 -18.24
CA PHE A 343 -8.43 -0.09 -18.76
C PHE A 343 -9.62 -0.86 -19.34
N GLU A 344 -9.39 -2.00 -19.94
CA GLU A 344 -10.43 -2.87 -20.48
C GLU A 344 -11.38 -3.38 -19.38
N ARG A 345 -10.95 -3.40 -18.12
CA ARG A 345 -11.81 -3.73 -16.98
C ARG A 345 -12.89 -2.68 -16.69
N LEU A 346 -12.75 -1.48 -17.24
CA LEU A 346 -13.78 -0.44 -17.16
C LEU A 346 -14.94 -0.73 -18.14
N ASP A 347 -14.68 -1.45 -19.23
CA ASP A 347 -15.71 -1.95 -20.13
C ASP A 347 -16.32 -3.24 -19.58
N GLY A 348 -17.55 -3.14 -19.06
CA GLY A 348 -18.28 -4.29 -18.50
C GLY A 348 -18.49 -5.43 -19.52
N ALA A 349 -18.66 -5.11 -20.80
CA ALA A 349 -18.81 -6.11 -21.86
C ALA A 349 -17.51 -6.87 -22.11
N ALA A 350 -16.35 -6.18 -22.11
CA ALA A 350 -15.05 -6.78 -22.33
C ALA A 350 -14.64 -7.77 -21.23
N VAL A 351 -15.11 -7.56 -19.98
CA VAL A 351 -14.78 -8.39 -18.80
C VAL A 351 -15.94 -9.27 -18.33
N GLY A 352 -17.04 -9.31 -19.10
CA GLY A 352 -18.19 -10.15 -18.77
C GLY A 352 -18.97 -9.71 -17.52
N ARG A 353 -18.80 -8.47 -17.04
CA ARG A 353 -19.60 -7.95 -15.93
C ARG A 353 -21.04 -7.70 -16.38
N PRO A 354 -22.06 -7.98 -15.54
CA PRO A 354 -23.43 -7.66 -15.87
C PRO A 354 -23.58 -6.13 -16.09
N ASP A 355 -24.16 -5.75 -17.19
CA ASP A 355 -24.63 -4.38 -17.40
C ASP A 355 -25.87 -4.16 -16.52
N LEU A 356 -25.73 -3.36 -15.48
CA LEU A 356 -26.83 -3.07 -14.54
C LEU A 356 -27.99 -2.35 -15.20
N MET A 357 -27.74 -1.65 -16.32
CA MET A 357 -28.76 -0.96 -17.10
C MET A 357 -29.36 -1.80 -18.23
N ARG A 358 -28.78 -2.97 -18.49
CA ARG A 358 -29.17 -3.81 -19.64
C ARG A 358 -30.68 -4.04 -19.70
N GLY A 359 -31.28 -3.47 -20.70
CA GLY A 359 -32.74 -3.55 -20.92
C GLY A 359 -33.61 -2.76 -19.92
N ARG A 360 -33.01 -1.91 -19.07
CA ARG A 360 -33.68 -1.05 -18.11
C ARG A 360 -33.57 0.42 -18.52
N THR A 361 -34.65 1.16 -18.38
CA THR A 361 -34.67 2.63 -18.58
C THR A 361 -34.39 3.40 -17.29
N SER A 362 -34.45 2.73 -16.14
CA SER A 362 -34.16 3.32 -14.82
C SER A 362 -33.70 2.27 -13.83
N ILE A 363 -32.93 2.72 -12.84
CA ILE A 363 -32.58 1.96 -11.64
C ILE A 363 -33.12 2.72 -10.42
N THR A 364 -33.81 2.01 -9.53
CA THR A 364 -34.21 2.56 -8.23
C THR A 364 -33.13 2.18 -7.21
N LEU A 365 -32.53 3.16 -6.59
CA LEU A 365 -31.61 2.97 -5.46
C LEU A 365 -32.43 3.02 -4.17
N SER A 366 -32.37 1.97 -3.37
CA SER A 366 -32.96 1.94 -2.04
C SER A 366 -32.06 2.65 -1.03
N GLU A 367 -32.64 3.04 0.10
CA GLU A 367 -31.88 3.61 1.22
C GLU A 367 -30.72 2.67 1.63
N GLY A 368 -29.50 3.21 1.73
CA GLY A 368 -28.28 2.45 2.00
C GLY A 368 -27.53 1.93 0.76
N MET A 369 -28.08 2.06 -0.43
CA MET A 369 -27.35 1.85 -1.69
C MET A 369 -26.63 3.14 -2.05
N THR A 370 -25.35 3.23 -1.72
CA THR A 370 -24.50 4.33 -2.23
C THR A 370 -24.29 4.12 -3.71
N GLY A 371 -24.49 5.17 -4.49
CA GLY A 371 -24.14 5.14 -5.91
C GLY A 371 -22.66 4.73 -6.07
N MET A 372 -22.42 3.81 -6.98
CA MET A 372 -21.07 3.41 -7.38
C MET A 372 -20.41 4.51 -8.21
#